data_fd86327580a94fa18935924179357225
#
_entry.id   fd86327580a94fa18935924179357225
#
_cell.length_a   1.000
_cell.length_b   1.000
_cell.length_c   1.000
_cell.angle_alpha   90.00
_cell.angle_beta   90.00
_cell.angle_gamma   90.00
#
_symmetry.space_group_name_H-M   'P 1'
#
loop_
_entity.id
_entity.type
_entity.pdbx_description
1 polymer ?
#
loop_
_entity_poly.entity_id
_entity_poly.type
_entity_poly.pdbx_seq_one_letter_code
_entity_poly.pdbx_strand_id
1 'polypeptide(L)'
;MRESFSIAGLVRPELEKLMPYEAKLYPEAIKLDANENPYPFPESLSSKIGELAAGDVLSRYPDGAALELRRDIAEYVGTEPEQVMVGNGSDELILNILLTFGTGGRVLITNPTFSMYKIHSQIAGARPIPVPRRGDFSIDVPALVCYARQPEAKVVFLCTPNNPTGNSTTLEEIEGVLQQVSCLVVVDQAYLEFGGEDALPLLKRYPNLIILRTFSKAFALAGLRVGYMLANTDVLRQIEKVRQPFNLNAFSQAAARTVLANRDVFKEQIQTVLEQREVVQRGLKSIKGVDSYPSATNYILFRTNHDSKVIFQGLLERGVLIRSLGGPELPGFLRVSIGTPEQNTKFLQALDQVMQQVGRD
;
A
#
# COMPACT_ATOMS: atom_id res chain seq x y z
N MET A 1 41.18 -24.60 19.63
CA MET A 1 39.73 -24.89 19.71
C MET A 1 39.10 -24.22 18.49
N ARG A 2 38.41 -24.95 17.62
CA ARG A 2 37.63 -24.30 16.53
C ARG A 2 36.49 -23.55 17.22
N GLU A 3 36.39 -22.22 16.98
CA GLU A 3 35.19 -21.47 17.37
C GLU A 3 33.96 -22.21 16.86
N SER A 4 32.98 -22.39 17.73
CA SER A 4 31.73 -23.04 17.35
C SER A 4 31.07 -22.20 16.26
N PHE A 5 30.77 -22.80 15.12
CA PHE A 5 30.04 -22.12 14.03
C PHE A 5 28.74 -21.55 14.57
N SER A 6 28.52 -20.24 14.35
CA SER A 6 27.29 -19.51 14.76
C SER A 6 26.69 -18.82 13.56
N ILE A 7 25.46 -19.18 13.19
CA ILE A 7 24.69 -18.51 12.14
C ILE A 7 24.42 -17.03 12.52
N ALA A 8 24.17 -16.77 13.79
CA ALA A 8 23.90 -15.39 14.28
C ALA A 8 25.03 -14.42 13.94
N GLY A 9 26.30 -14.85 13.99
CA GLY A 9 27.44 -14.01 13.63
C GLY A 9 27.57 -13.71 12.13
N LEU A 10 26.78 -14.36 11.27
CA LEU A 10 26.73 -14.10 9.82
C LEU A 10 25.58 -13.20 9.40
N VAL A 11 24.63 -12.92 10.29
CA VAL A 11 23.50 -12.05 10.02
C VAL A 11 23.95 -10.60 10.04
N ARG A 12 23.51 -9.82 9.07
CA ARG A 12 23.76 -8.37 9.04
C ARG A 12 23.12 -7.70 10.26
N PRO A 13 23.81 -6.78 10.96
CA PRO A 13 23.30 -6.14 12.18
C PRO A 13 21.94 -5.45 12.01
N GLU A 14 21.67 -4.89 10.82
CA GLU A 14 20.41 -4.21 10.51
C GLU A 14 19.20 -5.15 10.54
N LEU A 15 19.45 -6.46 10.36
CA LEU A 15 18.39 -7.49 10.31
C LEU A 15 18.13 -8.16 11.67
N GLU A 16 19.04 -8.05 12.64
CA GLU A 16 18.93 -8.73 13.94
C GLU A 16 17.62 -8.42 14.69
N LYS A 17 17.13 -7.19 14.56
CA LYS A 17 15.91 -6.71 15.23
C LYS A 17 14.65 -6.78 14.37
N LEU A 18 14.79 -7.24 13.11
CA LEU A 18 13.63 -7.40 12.25
C LEU A 18 12.85 -8.66 12.65
N MET A 19 11.57 -8.47 12.92
CA MET A 19 10.65 -9.58 13.10
C MET A 19 9.99 -9.93 11.76
N PRO A 20 9.85 -11.23 11.44
CA PRO A 20 9.08 -11.63 10.27
C PRO A 20 7.67 -11.06 10.30
N TYR A 21 7.18 -10.66 9.13
CA TYR A 21 5.78 -10.27 9.01
C TYR A 21 4.89 -11.50 9.08
N GLU A 22 4.06 -11.59 10.10
CA GLU A 22 3.11 -12.69 10.28
C GLU A 22 1.69 -12.21 10.01
N ALA A 23 1.04 -12.81 9.03
CA ALA A 23 -0.40 -12.66 8.81
C ALA A 23 -1.12 -13.87 9.39
N LYS A 24 -1.81 -13.68 10.52
CA LYS A 24 -2.66 -14.73 11.10
C LYS A 24 -3.91 -14.91 10.23
N LEU A 25 -4.24 -16.16 9.93
CA LEU A 25 -5.44 -16.50 9.17
C LEU A 25 -6.59 -16.79 10.13
N TYR A 26 -7.76 -16.23 9.83
CA TYR A 26 -9.01 -16.45 10.55
C TYR A 26 -10.11 -16.78 9.52
N PRO A 27 -10.16 -18.02 9.01
CA PRO A 27 -10.99 -18.39 7.86
C PRO A 27 -12.50 -18.20 8.10
N GLU A 28 -12.96 -18.27 9.35
CA GLU A 28 -14.37 -18.11 9.71
C GLU A 28 -14.79 -16.64 9.90
N ALA A 29 -13.85 -15.71 9.91
CA ALA A 29 -14.15 -14.29 10.14
C ALA A 29 -14.37 -13.53 8.84
N ILE A 30 -15.26 -12.54 8.87
CA ILE A 30 -15.39 -11.52 7.82
C ILE A 30 -14.09 -10.72 7.79
N LYS A 31 -13.35 -10.81 6.69
CA LYS A 31 -12.01 -10.25 6.53
C LYS A 31 -12.06 -8.78 6.12
N LEU A 32 -11.89 -7.87 7.08
CA LEU A 32 -11.84 -6.41 6.89
C LEU A 32 -10.51 -5.79 7.38
N ASP A 33 -9.41 -6.52 7.27
CA ASP A 33 -8.09 -6.14 7.84
C ASP A 33 -7.03 -5.72 6.83
N ALA A 34 -7.16 -6.14 5.54
CA ALA A 34 -6.08 -6.07 4.55
C ALA A 34 -6.36 -5.11 3.37
N ASN A 35 -7.42 -4.31 3.43
CA ASN A 35 -7.79 -3.36 2.38
C ASN A 35 -7.94 -4.04 0.99
N GLU A 36 -8.45 -5.27 0.97
CA GLU A 36 -8.77 -5.99 -0.25
C GLU A 36 -10.09 -5.47 -0.85
N ASN A 37 -10.33 -5.76 -2.12
CA ASN A 37 -11.63 -5.55 -2.72
C ASN A 37 -12.62 -6.57 -2.11
N PRO A 38 -13.75 -6.15 -1.53
CA PRO A 38 -14.67 -7.04 -0.82
C PRO A 38 -15.57 -7.86 -1.77
N TYR A 39 -15.62 -7.47 -3.03
CA TYR A 39 -16.48 -8.12 -4.01
C TYR A 39 -15.80 -9.32 -4.65
N PRO A 40 -16.55 -10.34 -5.04
CA PRO A 40 -16.02 -11.40 -5.89
C PRO A 40 -15.40 -10.81 -7.16
N PHE A 41 -14.36 -11.47 -7.66
CA PHE A 41 -13.82 -11.11 -8.97
C PHE A 41 -14.92 -11.22 -10.04
N PRO A 42 -15.05 -10.24 -10.97
CA PRO A 42 -16.13 -10.22 -11.94
C PRO A 42 -16.23 -11.53 -12.76
N GLU A 43 -17.39 -12.15 -12.78
CA GLU A 43 -17.60 -13.46 -13.44
C GLU A 43 -17.27 -13.40 -14.94
N SER A 44 -17.62 -12.27 -15.60
CA SER A 44 -17.28 -12.02 -17.00
C SER A 44 -15.78 -12.06 -17.31
N LEU A 45 -14.92 -11.86 -16.30
CA LEU A 45 -13.46 -11.93 -16.42
C LEU A 45 -12.90 -13.24 -15.88
N SER A 46 -13.60 -13.92 -14.97
CA SER A 46 -13.13 -15.17 -14.36
C SER A 46 -12.85 -16.24 -15.39
N SER A 47 -13.76 -16.43 -16.35
CA SER A 47 -13.59 -17.39 -17.47
C SER A 47 -12.39 -17.01 -18.34
N LYS A 48 -12.28 -15.73 -18.73
CA LYS A 48 -11.15 -15.24 -19.54
C LYS A 48 -9.81 -15.47 -18.86
N ILE A 49 -9.73 -15.21 -17.55
CA ILE A 49 -8.50 -15.45 -16.77
C ILE A 49 -8.25 -16.94 -16.58
N GLY A 50 -9.30 -17.76 -16.38
CA GLY A 50 -9.18 -19.22 -16.34
C GLY A 50 -8.58 -19.80 -17.63
N GLU A 51 -8.99 -19.29 -18.79
CA GLU A 51 -8.45 -19.71 -20.09
C GLU A 51 -6.96 -19.39 -20.25
N LEU A 52 -6.43 -18.37 -19.57
CA LEU A 52 -5.00 -18.05 -19.59
C LEU A 52 -4.14 -19.17 -19.02
N ALA A 53 -4.68 -20.03 -18.18
CA ALA A 53 -3.95 -21.18 -17.64
C ALA A 53 -3.78 -22.33 -18.66
N ALA A 54 -4.45 -22.24 -19.82
CA ALA A 54 -4.27 -23.20 -20.90
C ALA A 54 -3.02 -22.85 -21.76
N GLY A 55 -2.45 -23.85 -22.43
CA GLY A 55 -1.29 -23.69 -23.29
C GLY A 55 0.03 -23.48 -22.53
N ASP A 56 0.96 -22.76 -23.15
CA ASP A 56 2.34 -22.66 -22.71
C ASP A 56 2.60 -21.63 -21.60
N VAL A 57 1.58 -20.86 -21.15
CA VAL A 57 1.74 -19.78 -20.19
C VAL A 57 2.33 -20.22 -18.84
N LEU A 58 2.09 -21.49 -18.47
CA LEU A 58 2.62 -22.06 -17.22
C LEU A 58 3.99 -22.71 -17.37
N SER A 59 4.37 -23.12 -18.58
CA SER A 59 5.58 -23.92 -18.83
C SER A 59 6.74 -23.12 -19.40
N ARG A 60 6.52 -21.87 -19.80
CA ARG A 60 7.53 -20.98 -20.39
C ARG A 60 7.80 -19.77 -19.52
N TYR A 61 9.04 -19.28 -19.56
CA TYR A 61 9.37 -17.99 -18.96
C TYR A 61 8.54 -16.88 -19.63
N PRO A 62 8.07 -15.90 -18.85
CA PRO A 62 7.37 -14.74 -19.39
C PRO A 62 8.29 -13.83 -20.21
N ASP A 63 7.70 -12.83 -20.88
CA ASP A 63 8.48 -11.67 -21.31
C ASP A 63 9.08 -10.98 -20.09
N GLY A 64 10.41 -11.03 -19.98
CA GLY A 64 11.13 -10.45 -18.83
C GLY A 64 11.00 -8.93 -18.75
N ALA A 65 10.71 -8.26 -19.86
CA ALA A 65 10.46 -6.82 -19.90
C ALA A 65 8.99 -6.47 -19.73
N ALA A 66 8.07 -7.46 -19.80
CA ALA A 66 6.62 -7.29 -19.77
C ALA A 66 6.11 -6.18 -20.71
N LEU A 67 6.63 -6.14 -21.95
CA LEU A 67 6.46 -5.04 -22.89
C LEU A 67 4.98 -4.76 -23.21
N GLU A 68 4.18 -5.81 -23.40
CA GLU A 68 2.75 -5.63 -23.70
C GLU A 68 2.00 -5.06 -22.50
N LEU A 69 2.26 -5.57 -21.28
CA LEU A 69 1.64 -5.02 -20.07
C LEU A 69 2.07 -3.57 -19.83
N ARG A 70 3.33 -3.22 -20.09
CA ARG A 70 3.81 -1.84 -20.00
C ARG A 70 3.11 -0.92 -21.00
N ARG A 71 2.84 -1.37 -22.24
CA ARG A 71 2.06 -0.61 -23.23
C ARG A 71 0.62 -0.40 -22.75
N ASP A 72 -0.03 -1.46 -22.27
CA ASP A 72 -1.41 -1.38 -21.77
C ASP A 72 -1.52 -0.43 -20.56
N ILE A 73 -0.54 -0.47 -19.65
CA ILE A 73 -0.47 0.48 -18.52
C ILE A 73 -0.23 1.90 -19.02
N ALA A 74 0.70 2.10 -19.94
CA ALA A 74 1.03 3.41 -20.49
C ALA A 74 -0.21 4.05 -21.16
N GLU A 75 -0.96 3.28 -21.95
CA GLU A 75 -2.23 3.70 -22.53
C GLU A 75 -3.27 4.05 -21.45
N TYR A 76 -3.40 3.20 -20.42
CA TYR A 76 -4.33 3.42 -19.32
C TYR A 76 -4.08 4.74 -18.56
N VAL A 77 -2.82 5.05 -18.29
CA VAL A 77 -2.46 6.24 -17.50
C VAL A 77 -2.14 7.47 -18.36
N GLY A 78 -1.91 7.32 -19.66
CA GLY A 78 -1.56 8.42 -20.58
C GLY A 78 -0.09 8.83 -20.51
N THR A 79 0.83 7.85 -20.50
CA THR A 79 2.29 8.06 -20.53
C THR A 79 2.96 7.18 -21.60
N GLU A 80 4.30 7.19 -21.66
CA GLU A 80 5.05 6.34 -22.60
C GLU A 80 5.43 5.00 -21.94
N PRO A 81 5.46 3.88 -22.70
CA PRO A 81 5.82 2.56 -22.15
C PRO A 81 7.21 2.52 -21.50
N GLU A 82 8.15 3.36 -21.97
CA GLU A 82 9.50 3.49 -21.43
C GLU A 82 9.52 4.12 -20.02
N GLN A 83 8.44 4.79 -19.63
CA GLN A 83 8.25 5.37 -18.29
C GLN A 83 7.56 4.43 -17.31
N VAL A 84 7.24 3.21 -17.74
CA VAL A 84 6.55 2.20 -16.94
C VAL A 84 7.49 1.05 -16.58
N MET A 85 7.48 0.63 -15.32
CA MET A 85 8.09 -0.62 -14.87
C MET A 85 7.09 -1.41 -14.04
N VAL A 86 6.98 -2.71 -14.26
CA VAL A 86 6.10 -3.61 -13.51
C VAL A 86 6.88 -4.46 -12.50
N GLY A 87 6.22 -4.84 -11.41
CA GLY A 87 6.81 -5.66 -10.36
C GLY A 87 5.81 -6.63 -9.71
N ASN A 88 6.34 -7.55 -8.95
CA ASN A 88 5.57 -8.51 -8.17
C ASN A 88 4.95 -7.84 -6.92
N GLY A 89 3.98 -6.97 -7.17
CA GLY A 89 3.42 -6.00 -6.24
C GLY A 89 4.30 -4.75 -6.12
N SER A 90 3.75 -3.69 -5.51
CA SER A 90 4.53 -2.49 -5.20
C SER A 90 5.64 -2.74 -4.18
N ASP A 91 5.52 -3.78 -3.35
CA ASP A 91 6.55 -4.14 -2.37
C ASP A 91 7.90 -4.46 -3.02
N GLU A 92 7.91 -5.25 -4.11
CA GLU A 92 9.14 -5.50 -4.89
C GLU A 92 9.71 -4.21 -5.47
N LEU A 93 8.85 -3.34 -6.01
CA LEU A 93 9.29 -2.07 -6.60
C LEU A 93 9.89 -1.14 -5.53
N ILE A 94 9.30 -1.07 -4.33
CA ILE A 94 9.86 -0.34 -3.19
C ILE A 94 11.25 -0.87 -2.85
N LEU A 95 11.40 -2.20 -2.76
CA LEU A 95 12.70 -2.81 -2.46
C LEU A 95 13.73 -2.50 -3.55
N ASN A 96 13.36 -2.60 -4.82
CA ASN A 96 14.25 -2.30 -5.95
C ASN A 96 14.69 -0.83 -5.97
N ILE A 97 13.79 0.13 -5.67
CA ILE A 97 14.14 1.54 -5.49
C ILE A 97 15.19 1.70 -4.38
N LEU A 98 14.97 1.04 -3.25
CA LEU A 98 15.85 1.14 -2.08
C LEU A 98 17.22 0.47 -2.30
N LEU A 99 17.26 -0.68 -2.98
CA LEU A 99 18.51 -1.35 -3.36
C LEU A 99 19.32 -0.49 -4.34
N THR A 100 18.64 0.23 -5.23
CA THR A 100 19.33 1.07 -6.23
C THR A 100 19.83 2.39 -5.65
N PHE A 101 19.01 3.07 -4.86
CA PHE A 101 19.28 4.46 -4.45
C PHE A 101 19.41 4.65 -2.96
N GLY A 102 18.82 3.76 -2.14
CA GLY A 102 18.70 3.94 -0.69
C GLY A 102 19.89 3.42 0.11
N THR A 103 20.54 2.35 -0.37
CA THR A 103 21.61 1.62 0.35
C THR A 103 22.69 2.58 0.88
N GLY A 104 23.02 2.45 2.17
CA GLY A 104 23.99 3.31 2.87
C GLY A 104 23.52 4.74 3.14
N GLY A 105 22.39 5.17 2.55
CA GLY A 105 21.84 6.51 2.70
C GLY A 105 20.68 6.61 3.68
N ARG A 106 20.07 7.81 3.74
CA ARG A 106 18.91 8.11 4.57
C ARG A 106 17.65 8.06 3.72
N VAL A 107 16.64 7.38 4.23
CA VAL A 107 15.30 7.24 3.61
C VAL A 107 14.29 7.91 4.52
N LEU A 108 13.66 8.96 4.05
CA LEU A 108 12.71 9.75 4.82
C LEU A 108 11.31 9.16 4.67
N ILE A 109 10.64 8.95 5.80
CA ILE A 109 9.34 8.29 5.87
C ILE A 109 8.39 9.15 6.70
N THR A 110 7.30 9.62 6.11
CA THR A 110 6.32 10.49 6.78
C THR A 110 5.39 9.68 7.70
N ASN A 111 5.82 9.43 8.92
CA ASN A 111 5.14 8.58 9.90
C ASN A 111 3.99 9.29 10.64
N PRO A 112 2.88 8.57 10.96
CA PRO A 112 2.61 7.15 10.65
C PRO A 112 2.28 6.93 9.18
N THR A 113 2.78 5.83 8.61
CA THR A 113 2.53 5.44 7.22
C THR A 113 2.73 3.93 7.02
N PHE A 114 2.77 3.45 5.78
CA PHE A 114 2.93 2.05 5.44
C PHE A 114 4.27 1.49 5.94
N SER A 115 4.21 0.51 6.82
CA SER A 115 5.37 -0.02 7.56
C SER A 115 6.45 -0.64 6.67
N MET A 116 6.08 -1.07 5.44
CA MET A 116 7.03 -1.71 4.54
C MET A 116 8.12 -0.75 4.04
N TYR A 117 7.90 0.56 4.02
CA TYR A 117 8.98 1.52 3.70
C TYR A 117 10.13 1.40 4.69
N LYS A 118 9.82 1.33 5.99
CA LYS A 118 10.83 1.14 7.04
C LYS A 118 11.51 -0.22 6.93
N ILE A 119 10.72 -1.28 6.79
CA ILE A 119 11.21 -2.66 6.73
C ILE A 119 12.11 -2.85 5.50
N HIS A 120 11.66 -2.44 4.31
CA HIS A 120 12.47 -2.56 3.09
C HIS A 120 13.71 -1.66 3.13
N SER A 121 13.65 -0.47 3.77
CA SER A 121 14.85 0.35 3.98
C SER A 121 15.92 -0.42 4.78
N GLN A 122 15.52 -1.06 5.87
CA GLN A 122 16.45 -1.87 6.69
C GLN A 122 16.98 -3.08 5.91
N ILE A 123 16.12 -3.79 5.14
CA ILE A 123 16.53 -4.90 4.29
C ILE A 123 17.56 -4.44 3.25
N ALA A 124 17.37 -3.28 2.64
CA ALA A 124 18.28 -2.71 1.66
C ALA A 124 19.57 -2.11 2.28
N GLY A 125 19.74 -2.11 3.61
CA GLY A 125 20.88 -1.47 4.27
C GLY A 125 20.84 0.04 4.26
N ALA A 126 19.65 0.63 4.14
CA ALA A 126 19.42 2.07 4.27
C ALA A 126 19.01 2.43 5.70
N ARG A 127 19.13 3.70 6.05
CA ARG A 127 18.71 4.25 7.36
C ARG A 127 17.32 4.90 7.23
N PRO A 128 16.23 4.28 7.71
CA PRO A 128 14.93 4.90 7.75
C PRO A 128 14.90 6.04 8.78
N ILE A 129 14.50 7.22 8.35
CA ILE A 129 14.38 8.43 9.17
C ILE A 129 12.89 8.77 9.23
N PRO A 130 12.23 8.59 10.39
CA PRO A 130 10.85 8.99 10.55
C PRO A 130 10.74 10.51 10.60
N VAL A 131 9.87 11.08 9.76
CA VAL A 131 9.45 12.48 9.82
C VAL A 131 8.01 12.48 10.31
N PRO A 132 7.72 12.99 11.51
CA PRO A 132 6.37 12.96 12.06
C PRO A 132 5.39 13.75 11.18
N ARG A 133 4.20 13.20 10.99
CA ARG A 133 3.04 13.95 10.48
C ARG A 133 2.49 14.87 11.56
N ARG A 134 1.71 15.87 11.17
CA ARG A 134 1.00 16.75 12.10
C ARG A 134 -0.09 16.00 12.85
N GLY A 135 -0.71 16.64 13.84
CA GLY A 135 -1.76 16.02 14.68
C GLY A 135 -3.01 15.61 13.91
N ASP A 136 -3.27 16.20 12.76
CA ASP A 136 -4.35 15.85 11.82
C ASP A 136 -3.92 14.83 10.75
N PHE A 137 -2.72 14.28 10.89
CA PHE A 137 -2.04 13.39 9.95
C PHE A 137 -1.62 14.01 8.61
N SER A 138 -1.74 15.33 8.41
CA SER A 138 -1.16 16.00 7.25
C SER A 138 0.37 15.93 7.29
N ILE A 139 1.03 16.02 6.13
CA ILE A 139 2.49 16.06 6.08
C ILE A 139 2.98 17.44 6.56
N ASP A 140 4.12 17.45 7.24
CA ASP A 140 4.84 18.68 7.56
C ASP A 140 5.89 18.93 6.47
N VAL A 141 5.48 19.63 5.39
CA VAL A 141 6.34 19.92 4.24
C VAL A 141 7.63 20.65 4.65
N PRO A 142 7.60 21.72 5.47
CA PRO A 142 8.82 22.39 5.94
C PRO A 142 9.77 21.44 6.68
N ALA A 143 9.25 20.63 7.61
CA ALA A 143 10.09 19.66 8.34
C ALA A 143 10.66 18.61 7.39
N LEU A 144 9.85 18.04 6.49
CA LEU A 144 10.29 17.05 5.52
C LEU A 144 11.41 17.58 4.61
N VAL A 145 11.26 18.79 4.09
CA VAL A 145 12.27 19.47 3.26
C VAL A 145 13.56 19.71 4.04
N CYS A 146 13.46 20.13 5.31
CA CYS A 146 14.62 20.30 6.16
C CYS A 146 15.44 19.00 6.31
N TYR A 147 14.77 17.87 6.54
CA TYR A 147 15.44 16.56 6.58
C TYR A 147 15.97 16.12 5.21
N ALA A 148 15.24 16.38 4.13
CA ALA A 148 15.59 15.94 2.77
C ALA A 148 16.77 16.74 2.16
N ARG A 149 17.04 17.94 2.65
CA ARG A 149 18.20 18.76 2.25
C ARG A 149 19.51 18.33 2.89
N GLN A 150 19.45 17.44 3.89
CA GLN A 150 20.68 16.99 4.55
C GLN A 150 21.50 16.08 3.61
N PRO A 151 22.82 16.10 3.75
CA PRO A 151 23.69 15.24 2.97
C PRO A 151 23.27 13.80 2.92
N GLU A 152 23.34 12.84 2.44
CA GLU A 152 22.92 11.43 2.59
C GLU A 152 21.41 11.16 2.41
N ALA A 153 20.53 12.16 2.32
CA ALA A 153 19.14 11.96 1.97
C ALA A 153 19.04 11.44 0.53
N LYS A 154 18.49 10.25 0.34
CA LYS A 154 18.43 9.56 -0.96
C LYS A 154 17.02 9.43 -1.48
N VAL A 155 16.07 9.09 -0.61
CA VAL A 155 14.69 8.79 -0.98
C VAL A 155 13.74 9.38 0.07
N VAL A 156 12.66 9.98 -0.39
CA VAL A 156 11.49 10.38 0.40
C VAL A 156 10.30 9.53 -0.03
N PHE A 157 9.58 8.94 0.91
CA PHE A 157 8.30 8.28 0.66
C PHE A 157 7.13 9.14 1.09
N LEU A 158 6.20 9.39 0.17
CA LEU A 158 4.91 10.03 0.37
C LEU A 158 3.80 9.05 -0.03
N CYS A 159 3.10 8.48 0.94
CA CYS A 159 1.92 7.66 0.68
C CYS A 159 0.68 8.56 0.60
N THR A 160 -0.01 8.55 -0.54
CA THR A 160 -1.20 9.38 -0.74
C THR A 160 -2.19 8.75 -1.72
N PRO A 161 -3.42 8.45 -1.25
CA PRO A 161 -3.90 8.52 0.14
C PRO A 161 -3.10 7.64 1.10
N ASN A 162 -2.86 8.10 2.33
CA ASN A 162 -1.92 7.48 3.26
C ASN A 162 -2.50 6.24 3.96
N ASN A 163 -1.73 5.19 4.04
CA ASN A 163 -2.02 4.02 4.86
C ASN A 163 -1.18 4.09 6.16
N PRO A 164 -1.81 4.10 7.38
CA PRO A 164 -3.19 3.71 7.64
C PRO A 164 -4.17 4.88 7.89
N THR A 165 -3.77 6.13 7.76
CA THR A 165 -4.55 7.27 8.23
C THR A 165 -5.69 7.70 7.30
N GLY A 166 -5.63 7.31 6.02
CA GLY A 166 -6.69 7.53 5.03
C GLY A 166 -6.71 8.94 4.40
N ASN A 167 -5.95 9.89 4.92
CA ASN A 167 -5.89 11.25 4.38
C ASN A 167 -5.02 11.36 3.13
N SER A 168 -5.31 12.33 2.28
CA SER A 168 -4.53 12.64 1.08
C SER A 168 -3.54 13.77 1.31
N THR A 169 -2.48 13.77 0.53
CA THR A 169 -1.54 14.88 0.33
C THR A 169 -1.89 15.53 -1.01
N THR A 170 -1.99 16.84 -1.07
CA THR A 170 -2.36 17.57 -2.29
C THR A 170 -1.21 17.62 -3.30
N LEU A 171 -1.53 17.85 -4.57
CA LEU A 171 -0.50 18.05 -5.60
C LEU A 171 0.41 19.23 -5.28
N GLU A 172 -0.12 20.31 -4.70
CA GLU A 172 0.64 21.48 -4.27
C GLU A 172 1.69 21.10 -3.19
N GLU A 173 1.30 20.31 -2.20
CA GLU A 173 2.21 19.82 -1.15
C GLU A 173 3.30 18.90 -1.73
N ILE A 174 2.92 17.99 -2.65
CA ILE A 174 3.88 17.10 -3.33
C ILE A 174 4.87 17.93 -4.15
N GLU A 175 4.37 18.88 -4.93
CA GLU A 175 5.17 19.78 -5.74
C GLU A 175 6.08 20.65 -4.88
N GLY A 176 5.55 21.16 -3.76
CA GLY A 176 6.31 21.92 -2.77
C GLY A 176 7.51 21.16 -2.20
N VAL A 177 7.42 19.83 -2.08
CA VAL A 177 8.57 18.97 -1.73
C VAL A 177 9.51 18.84 -2.93
N LEU A 178 9.00 18.46 -4.10
CA LEU A 178 9.79 18.22 -5.32
C LEU A 178 10.66 19.40 -5.73
N GLN A 179 10.15 20.62 -5.61
CA GLN A 179 10.86 21.87 -5.93
C GLN A 179 12.06 22.15 -5.02
N GLN A 180 12.09 21.58 -3.83
CA GLN A 180 13.02 21.96 -2.78
C GLN A 180 14.05 20.89 -2.44
N VAL A 181 13.95 19.69 -3.04
CA VAL A 181 14.83 18.55 -2.72
C VAL A 181 15.53 18.03 -3.97
N SER A 182 16.74 17.50 -3.79
CA SER A 182 17.52 16.86 -4.87
C SER A 182 17.53 15.34 -4.79
N CYS A 183 16.92 14.76 -3.76
CA CYS A 183 16.75 13.31 -3.65
C CYS A 183 15.51 12.82 -4.42
N LEU A 184 15.36 11.50 -4.57
CA LEU A 184 14.17 10.91 -5.16
C LEU A 184 12.96 11.09 -4.23
N VAL A 185 11.81 11.42 -4.83
CA VAL A 185 10.51 11.48 -4.15
C VAL A 185 9.62 10.37 -4.72
N VAL A 186 9.26 9.41 -3.88
CA VAL A 186 8.37 8.31 -4.23
C VAL A 186 6.99 8.62 -3.71
N VAL A 187 6.05 8.83 -4.61
CA VAL A 187 4.63 9.04 -4.31
C VAL A 187 3.88 7.73 -4.50
N ASP A 188 3.49 7.11 -3.40
CA ASP A 188 2.76 5.85 -3.43
C ASP A 188 1.25 6.11 -3.48
N GLN A 189 0.67 5.80 -4.63
CA GLN A 189 -0.74 6.00 -4.98
C GLN A 189 -1.51 4.67 -5.05
N ALA A 190 -1.23 3.73 -4.15
CA ALA A 190 -1.90 2.43 -4.13
C ALA A 190 -3.42 2.50 -3.91
N TYR A 191 -3.96 3.65 -3.51
CA TYR A 191 -5.38 3.87 -3.22
C TYR A 191 -6.02 4.97 -4.09
N LEU A 192 -5.34 5.41 -5.15
CA LEU A 192 -5.76 6.55 -5.97
C LEU A 192 -7.20 6.41 -6.51
N GLU A 193 -7.61 5.21 -6.90
CA GLU A 193 -8.94 4.96 -7.46
C GLU A 193 -10.08 5.21 -6.47
N PHE A 194 -9.79 5.30 -5.17
CA PHE A 194 -10.77 5.60 -4.12
C PHE A 194 -10.80 7.07 -3.71
N GLY A 195 -9.81 7.87 -4.13
CA GLY A 195 -9.73 9.30 -3.84
C GLY A 195 -8.29 9.83 -3.89
N GLY A 196 -8.17 11.13 -3.67
CA GLY A 196 -6.90 11.84 -3.77
C GLY A 196 -6.65 12.44 -5.15
N GLU A 197 -5.50 13.08 -5.31
CA GLU A 197 -5.09 13.75 -6.53
C GLU A 197 -4.01 12.94 -7.24
N ASP A 198 -4.11 12.82 -8.56
CA ASP A 198 -3.15 12.09 -9.38
C ASP A 198 -1.84 12.88 -9.55
N ALA A 199 -0.72 12.30 -9.10
CA ALA A 199 0.59 12.92 -9.23
C ALA A 199 1.19 12.83 -10.65
N LEU A 200 0.56 12.12 -11.57
CA LEU A 200 1.06 11.91 -12.94
C LEU A 200 1.41 13.22 -13.69
N PRO A 201 0.65 14.32 -13.60
CA PRO A 201 1.01 15.57 -14.27
C PRO A 201 2.37 16.13 -13.84
N LEU A 202 2.84 15.81 -12.64
CA LEU A 202 4.15 16.25 -12.14
C LEU A 202 5.32 15.47 -12.76
N LEU A 203 5.09 14.26 -13.29
CA LEU A 203 6.13 13.39 -13.79
C LEU A 203 6.93 14.03 -14.95
N LYS A 204 6.27 14.82 -15.80
CA LYS A 204 6.93 15.52 -16.93
C LYS A 204 7.85 16.66 -16.48
N ARG A 205 7.62 17.19 -15.27
CA ARG A 205 8.32 18.38 -14.73
C ARG A 205 9.43 18.03 -13.75
N TYR A 206 9.32 16.89 -13.09
CA TYR A 206 10.22 16.48 -12.00
C TYR A 206 10.87 15.13 -12.30
N PRO A 207 12.12 15.10 -12.81
CA PRO A 207 12.81 13.85 -13.15
C PRO A 207 13.15 12.98 -11.93
N ASN A 208 13.07 13.53 -10.71
CA ASN A 208 13.29 12.84 -9.45
C ASN A 208 11.98 12.29 -8.84
N LEU A 209 10.84 12.35 -9.53
CA LEU A 209 9.58 11.77 -9.11
C LEU A 209 9.47 10.31 -9.55
N ILE A 210 9.06 9.44 -8.63
CA ILE A 210 8.58 8.08 -8.89
C ILE A 210 7.15 7.97 -8.36
N ILE A 211 6.24 7.42 -9.15
CA ILE A 211 4.86 7.14 -8.74
C ILE A 211 4.68 5.63 -8.66
N LEU A 212 4.18 5.11 -7.53
CA LEU A 212 3.85 3.71 -7.35
C LEU A 212 2.33 3.50 -7.43
N ARG A 213 1.90 2.43 -8.08
CA ARG A 213 0.49 2.00 -8.18
C ARG A 213 0.37 0.48 -8.11
N THR A 214 -0.84 -0.03 -7.90
CA THR A 214 -1.08 -1.45 -7.73
C THR A 214 -2.41 -1.90 -8.32
N PHE A 215 -2.46 -3.14 -8.77
CA PHE A 215 -3.72 -3.82 -9.12
C PHE A 215 -4.39 -4.50 -7.92
N SER A 216 -3.75 -4.49 -6.75
CA SER A 216 -4.20 -5.25 -5.58
C SER A 216 -5.48 -4.71 -4.94
N LYS A 217 -5.83 -3.43 -5.13
CA LYS A 217 -6.91 -2.76 -4.40
C LYS A 217 -8.15 -2.60 -5.27
N ALA A 218 -8.19 -1.60 -6.12
CA ALA A 218 -9.34 -1.31 -6.98
C ALA A 218 -9.65 -2.43 -7.98
N PHE A 219 -8.61 -3.08 -8.51
CA PHE A 219 -8.74 -4.11 -9.56
C PHE A 219 -8.79 -5.55 -9.04
N ALA A 220 -8.94 -5.76 -7.74
CA ALA A 220 -9.16 -7.07 -7.11
C ALA A 220 -8.08 -8.14 -7.43
N LEU A 221 -6.85 -7.76 -7.80
CA LEU A 221 -5.76 -8.68 -8.12
C LEU A 221 -4.74 -8.83 -6.97
N ALA A 222 -5.17 -8.69 -5.71
CA ALA A 222 -4.27 -8.81 -4.57
C ALA A 222 -3.50 -10.14 -4.54
N GLY A 223 -4.15 -11.25 -4.91
CA GLY A 223 -3.54 -12.59 -4.97
C GLY A 223 -2.54 -12.77 -6.11
N LEU A 224 -2.63 -11.98 -7.18
CA LEU A 224 -1.74 -12.07 -8.34
C LEU A 224 -0.50 -11.18 -8.24
N ARG A 225 -0.40 -10.33 -7.22
CA ARG A 225 0.78 -9.55 -6.90
C ARG A 225 1.27 -8.71 -8.09
N VAL A 226 0.43 -7.86 -8.68
CA VAL A 226 0.83 -6.95 -9.76
C VAL A 226 0.87 -5.52 -9.25
N GLY A 227 2.02 -4.88 -9.38
CA GLY A 227 2.23 -3.45 -9.14
C GLY A 227 3.01 -2.82 -10.30
N TYR A 228 2.98 -1.50 -10.38
CA TYR A 228 3.78 -0.77 -11.35
C TYR A 228 4.27 0.56 -10.80
N MET A 229 5.36 1.04 -11.39
CA MET A 229 5.88 2.38 -11.14
C MET A 229 5.95 3.17 -12.45
N LEU A 230 5.79 4.47 -12.30
CA LEU A 230 5.96 5.46 -13.35
C LEU A 230 7.11 6.39 -12.95
N ALA A 231 8.11 6.55 -13.80
CA ALA A 231 9.27 7.40 -13.51
C ALA A 231 9.95 7.86 -14.81
N ASN A 232 10.89 8.79 -14.65
CA ASN A 232 11.81 9.14 -15.72
C ASN A 232 12.59 7.90 -16.20
N THR A 233 12.83 7.78 -17.50
CA THR A 233 13.52 6.63 -18.11
C THR A 233 14.92 6.40 -17.54
N ASP A 234 15.64 7.47 -17.17
CA ASP A 234 16.96 7.34 -16.58
C ASP A 234 16.92 6.72 -15.17
N VAL A 235 15.87 7.02 -14.40
CA VAL A 235 15.62 6.37 -13.10
C VAL A 235 15.33 4.88 -13.31
N LEU A 236 14.42 4.55 -14.25
CA LEU A 236 14.04 3.15 -14.49
C LEU A 236 15.22 2.32 -14.99
N ARG A 237 16.09 2.85 -15.85
CA ARG A 237 17.32 2.17 -16.30
C ARG A 237 18.25 1.79 -15.14
N GLN A 238 18.31 2.59 -14.07
CA GLN A 238 19.12 2.21 -12.90
C GLN A 238 18.44 1.11 -12.08
N ILE A 239 17.12 1.20 -11.87
CA ILE A 239 16.36 0.20 -11.13
C ILE A 239 16.37 -1.15 -11.87
N GLU A 240 16.36 -1.15 -13.19
CA GLU A 240 16.40 -2.36 -14.01
C GLU A 240 17.64 -3.23 -13.75
N LYS A 241 18.76 -2.65 -13.28
CA LYS A 241 19.98 -3.39 -12.94
C LYS A 241 19.86 -4.29 -11.72
N VAL A 242 18.93 -3.99 -10.81
CA VAL A 242 18.69 -4.78 -9.59
C VAL A 242 17.42 -5.63 -9.66
N ARG A 243 16.56 -5.35 -10.65
CA ARG A 243 15.35 -6.12 -10.88
C ARG A 243 15.69 -7.56 -11.26
N GLN A 244 15.04 -8.52 -10.61
CA GLN A 244 15.23 -9.93 -10.95
C GLN A 244 14.72 -10.23 -12.37
N PRO A 245 15.44 -11.07 -13.15
CA PRO A 245 14.92 -11.55 -14.44
C PRO A 245 13.60 -12.29 -14.22
N PHE A 246 12.64 -12.05 -15.12
CA PHE A 246 11.32 -12.71 -15.09
C PHE A 246 10.56 -12.54 -13.78
N ASN A 247 10.74 -11.40 -13.08
CA ASN A 247 10.20 -11.11 -11.76
C ASN A 247 8.67 -11.24 -11.67
N LEU A 248 7.93 -10.87 -12.71
CA LEU A 248 6.48 -10.99 -12.77
C LEU A 248 6.10 -12.18 -13.66
N ASN A 249 5.40 -13.17 -13.11
CA ASN A 249 5.03 -14.39 -13.81
C ASN A 249 4.06 -14.12 -14.99
N ALA A 250 4.05 -15.04 -15.97
CA ALA A 250 3.28 -14.91 -17.21
C ALA A 250 1.77 -14.78 -16.97
N PHE A 251 1.24 -15.56 -16.02
CA PHE A 251 -0.20 -15.55 -15.70
C PHE A 251 -0.62 -14.20 -15.11
N SER A 252 0.16 -13.64 -14.18
CA SER A 252 -0.11 -12.32 -13.60
C SER A 252 -0.03 -11.20 -14.64
N GLN A 253 0.93 -11.27 -15.59
CA GLN A 253 1.01 -10.31 -16.69
C GLN A 253 -0.25 -10.36 -17.56
N ALA A 254 -0.67 -11.55 -17.99
CA ALA A 254 -1.82 -11.73 -18.84
C ALA A 254 -3.15 -11.36 -18.13
N ALA A 255 -3.28 -11.70 -16.84
CA ALA A 255 -4.44 -11.33 -16.04
C ALA A 255 -4.55 -9.79 -15.86
N ALA A 256 -3.45 -9.11 -15.57
CA ALA A 256 -3.43 -7.66 -15.46
C ALA A 256 -3.83 -6.97 -16.77
N ARG A 257 -3.35 -7.47 -17.92
CA ARG A 257 -3.76 -7.00 -19.25
C ARG A 257 -5.26 -7.20 -19.49
N THR A 258 -5.79 -8.40 -19.15
CA THR A 258 -7.21 -8.69 -19.26
C THR A 258 -8.05 -7.73 -18.41
N VAL A 259 -7.61 -7.42 -17.19
CA VAL A 259 -8.27 -6.47 -16.30
C VAL A 259 -8.24 -5.05 -16.88
N LEU A 260 -7.10 -4.58 -17.38
CA LEU A 260 -7.00 -3.24 -17.99
C LEU A 260 -7.90 -3.08 -19.20
N ALA A 261 -7.93 -4.07 -20.08
CA ALA A 261 -8.81 -4.08 -21.26
C ALA A 261 -10.31 -4.05 -20.90
N ASN A 262 -10.68 -4.47 -19.69
CA ASN A 262 -12.06 -4.55 -19.22
C ASN A 262 -12.27 -3.74 -17.93
N ARG A 263 -11.45 -2.73 -17.65
CA ARG A 263 -11.42 -1.98 -16.38
C ARG A 263 -12.73 -1.34 -15.97
N ASP A 264 -13.61 -1.09 -16.94
CA ASP A 264 -14.91 -0.46 -16.67
C ASP A 264 -15.82 -1.32 -15.78
N VAL A 265 -15.64 -2.64 -15.75
CA VAL A 265 -16.42 -3.53 -14.87
C VAL A 265 -16.14 -3.30 -13.38
N PHE A 266 -15.04 -2.66 -13.04
CA PHE A 266 -14.69 -2.33 -11.65
C PHE A 266 -15.26 -0.98 -11.19
N LYS A 267 -15.74 -0.14 -12.11
CA LYS A 267 -16.26 1.21 -11.76
C LYS A 267 -17.43 1.13 -10.77
N GLU A 268 -18.36 0.21 -10.99
CA GLU A 268 -19.49 0.01 -10.10
C GLU A 268 -19.05 -0.46 -8.71
N GLN A 269 -18.11 -1.42 -8.64
CA GLN A 269 -17.57 -1.89 -7.37
C GLN A 269 -16.84 -0.75 -6.61
N ILE A 270 -16.02 0.04 -7.30
CA ILE A 270 -15.34 1.19 -6.71
C ILE A 270 -16.37 2.20 -6.19
N GLN A 271 -17.38 2.53 -6.99
CA GLN A 271 -18.44 3.46 -6.59
C GLN A 271 -19.18 2.96 -5.35
N THR A 272 -19.52 1.67 -5.31
CA THR A 272 -20.16 1.07 -4.13
C THR A 272 -19.28 1.13 -2.90
N VAL A 273 -17.96 0.90 -3.04
CA VAL A 273 -17.01 1.06 -1.93
C VAL A 273 -17.00 2.49 -1.42
N LEU A 274 -17.03 3.50 -2.30
CA LEU A 274 -17.07 4.91 -1.91
C LEU A 274 -18.36 5.23 -1.13
N GLU A 275 -19.51 4.78 -1.60
CA GLU A 275 -20.79 4.95 -0.92
C GLU A 275 -20.81 4.25 0.44
N GLN A 276 -20.32 3.02 0.49
CA GLN A 276 -20.22 2.25 1.72
C GLN A 276 -19.23 2.86 2.72
N ARG A 277 -18.16 3.50 2.25
CA ARG A 277 -17.25 4.27 3.12
C ARG A 277 -18.00 5.35 3.90
N GLU A 278 -18.88 6.09 3.23
CA GLU A 278 -19.71 7.10 3.88
C GLU A 278 -20.72 6.51 4.88
N VAL A 279 -21.25 5.32 4.57
CA VAL A 279 -22.13 4.57 5.51
C VAL A 279 -21.37 4.17 6.76
N VAL A 280 -20.20 3.53 6.60
CA VAL A 280 -19.36 3.11 7.73
C VAL A 280 -18.87 4.32 8.53
N GLN A 281 -18.48 5.41 7.87
CA GLN A 281 -18.04 6.64 8.54
C GLN A 281 -19.15 7.24 9.41
N ARG A 282 -20.40 7.30 8.91
CA ARG A 282 -21.54 7.75 9.72
C ARG A 282 -21.86 6.78 10.86
N GLY A 283 -21.80 5.46 10.60
CA GLY A 283 -22.02 4.43 11.60
C GLY A 283 -21.02 4.53 12.76
N LEU A 284 -19.72 4.66 12.45
CA LEU A 284 -18.69 4.84 13.47
C LEU A 284 -18.91 6.09 14.33
N LYS A 285 -19.28 7.23 13.70
CA LYS A 285 -19.58 8.46 14.42
C LYS A 285 -20.81 8.38 15.33
N SER A 286 -21.74 7.46 15.07
CA SER A 286 -22.94 7.27 15.88
C SER A 286 -22.69 6.42 17.12
N ILE A 287 -21.60 5.64 17.17
CA ILE A 287 -21.27 4.79 18.32
C ILE A 287 -20.53 5.62 19.37
N LYS A 288 -21.08 5.70 20.56
CA LYS A 288 -20.50 6.47 21.68
C LYS A 288 -19.10 5.95 22.04
N GLY A 289 -18.16 6.86 22.16
CA GLY A 289 -16.77 6.53 22.51
C GLY A 289 -15.92 6.05 21.34
N VAL A 290 -16.38 6.23 20.09
CA VAL A 290 -15.63 5.95 18.88
C VAL A 290 -15.29 7.27 18.16
N ASP A 291 -14.00 7.49 17.90
CA ASP A 291 -13.49 8.59 17.08
C ASP A 291 -13.01 8.04 15.75
N SER A 292 -13.61 8.43 14.64
CA SER A 292 -13.22 8.02 13.29
C SER A 292 -12.67 9.18 12.48
N TYR A 293 -11.71 8.88 11.60
CA TYR A 293 -11.00 9.88 10.79
C TYR A 293 -11.51 9.89 9.34
N PRO A 294 -11.53 11.05 8.66
CA PRO A 294 -11.88 11.12 7.24
C PRO A 294 -10.93 10.24 6.41
N SER A 295 -11.47 9.63 5.36
CA SER A 295 -10.69 8.74 4.50
C SER A 295 -10.95 8.98 3.01
N ALA A 296 -9.89 8.96 2.22
CA ALA A 296 -9.91 8.93 0.76
C ALA A 296 -9.51 7.54 0.22
N THR A 297 -9.68 6.46 1.03
CA THR A 297 -9.28 5.09 0.70
C THR A 297 -10.45 4.12 0.79
N ASN A 298 -10.18 2.83 0.65
CA ASN A 298 -11.15 1.75 0.90
C ASN A 298 -11.09 1.22 2.35
N TYR A 299 -10.72 2.04 3.31
CA TYR A 299 -10.72 1.73 4.75
C TYR A 299 -10.90 3.02 5.57
N ILE A 300 -11.20 2.86 6.87
CA ILE A 300 -11.30 3.94 7.83
C ILE A 300 -10.41 3.66 9.02
N LEU A 301 -9.64 4.68 9.43
CA LEU A 301 -8.93 4.70 10.70
C LEU A 301 -9.87 5.17 11.80
N PHE A 302 -9.86 4.50 12.95
CA PHE A 302 -10.63 4.92 14.12
C PHE A 302 -9.92 4.50 15.41
N ARG A 303 -10.33 5.09 16.50
CA ARG A 303 -9.96 4.68 17.85
C ARG A 303 -11.19 4.69 18.75
N THR A 304 -11.07 4.05 19.89
CA THR A 304 -12.11 4.02 20.92
C THR A 304 -11.55 4.53 22.24
N ASN A 305 -12.43 4.86 23.17
CA ASN A 305 -12.06 5.20 24.55
C ASN A 305 -11.72 3.98 25.43
N HIS A 306 -11.67 2.78 24.82
CA HIS A 306 -11.28 1.51 25.46
C HIS A 306 -10.00 0.95 24.82
N ASP A 307 -9.38 -0.05 25.47
CA ASP A 307 -8.21 -0.71 24.94
C ASP A 307 -8.51 -1.37 23.57
N SER A 308 -7.75 -1.00 22.57
CA SER A 308 -7.89 -1.51 21.20
C SER A 308 -7.75 -3.03 21.09
N LYS A 309 -6.99 -3.66 22.01
CA LYS A 309 -6.86 -5.13 22.04
C LYS A 309 -8.16 -5.79 22.48
N VAL A 310 -8.86 -5.20 23.45
CA VAL A 310 -10.17 -5.69 23.90
C VAL A 310 -11.21 -5.55 22.80
N ILE A 311 -11.21 -4.38 22.12
CA ILE A 311 -12.12 -4.15 20.98
C ILE A 311 -11.82 -5.11 19.83
N PHE A 312 -10.55 -5.28 19.47
CA PHE A 312 -10.13 -6.23 18.43
C PHE A 312 -10.57 -7.66 18.75
N GLN A 313 -10.31 -8.12 19.98
CA GLN A 313 -10.69 -9.46 20.42
C GLN A 313 -12.21 -9.65 20.43
N GLY A 314 -12.96 -8.68 20.95
CA GLY A 314 -14.42 -8.73 20.97
C GLY A 314 -15.06 -8.74 19.58
N LEU A 315 -14.46 -8.05 18.58
CA LEU A 315 -14.89 -8.12 17.20
C LEU A 315 -14.57 -9.49 16.57
N LEU A 316 -13.37 -10.01 16.83
CA LEU A 316 -12.96 -11.33 16.33
C LEU A 316 -13.87 -12.45 16.85
N GLU A 317 -14.25 -12.42 18.14
CA GLU A 317 -15.20 -13.36 18.75
C GLU A 317 -16.59 -13.29 18.11
N ARG A 318 -16.93 -12.16 17.49
CA ARG A 318 -18.18 -11.97 16.74
C ARG A 318 -18.01 -12.21 15.23
N GLY A 319 -16.90 -12.83 14.84
CA GLY A 319 -16.61 -13.22 13.46
C GLY A 319 -16.23 -12.05 12.56
N VAL A 320 -15.68 -10.95 13.10
CA VAL A 320 -15.21 -9.80 12.31
C VAL A 320 -13.73 -9.54 12.56
N LEU A 321 -12.92 -9.68 11.53
CA LEU A 321 -11.48 -9.41 11.57
C LEU A 321 -11.20 -8.01 11.00
N ILE A 322 -10.63 -7.15 11.84
CA ILE A 322 -10.12 -5.82 11.45
C ILE A 322 -8.61 -5.73 11.72
N ARG A 323 -7.97 -4.62 11.41
CA ARG A 323 -6.56 -4.40 11.70
C ARG A 323 -6.38 -3.63 13.01
N SER A 324 -5.72 -4.24 13.97
CA SER A 324 -5.19 -3.53 15.13
C SER A 324 -3.83 -2.92 14.77
N LEU A 325 -3.69 -1.61 14.97
CA LEU A 325 -2.48 -0.86 14.73
C LEU A 325 -1.75 -0.73 16.06
N GLY A 326 -0.85 -1.68 16.31
CA GLY A 326 0.04 -1.63 17.47
C GLY A 326 1.31 -0.85 17.14
N GLY A 327 1.88 -0.17 18.13
CA GLY A 327 3.14 0.53 17.99
C GLY A 327 3.09 1.95 18.55
N PRO A 328 4.25 2.59 18.76
CA PRO A 328 4.34 3.90 19.42
C PRO A 328 3.72 5.04 18.61
N GLU A 329 3.53 4.87 17.31
CA GLU A 329 3.06 5.91 16.39
C GLU A 329 1.53 6.03 16.36
N LEU A 330 0.82 4.91 16.57
CA LEU A 330 -0.65 4.83 16.59
C LEU A 330 -1.13 3.94 17.75
N PRO A 331 -0.83 4.29 19.00
CA PRO A 331 -1.25 3.49 20.14
C PRO A 331 -2.78 3.52 20.26
N GLY A 332 -3.39 2.35 20.29
CA GLY A 332 -4.83 2.23 20.46
C GLY A 332 -5.69 2.46 19.22
N PHE A 333 -5.06 2.65 18.05
CA PHE A 333 -5.79 2.81 16.79
C PHE A 333 -6.14 1.46 16.15
N LEU A 334 -7.27 1.48 15.45
CA LEU A 334 -7.82 0.37 14.67
C LEU A 334 -8.10 0.85 13.26
N ARG A 335 -8.04 -0.06 12.28
CA ARG A 335 -8.38 0.23 10.89
C ARG A 335 -9.32 -0.85 10.39
N VAL A 336 -10.43 -0.43 9.78
CA VAL A 336 -11.41 -1.33 9.15
C VAL A 336 -11.45 -1.08 7.65
N SER A 337 -11.31 -2.12 6.84
CA SER A 337 -11.54 -2.08 5.40
C SER A 337 -13.04 -1.93 5.10
N ILE A 338 -13.38 -1.27 4.02
CA ILE A 338 -14.78 -1.17 3.57
C ILE A 338 -15.15 -2.49 2.91
N GLY A 339 -16.13 -3.17 3.48
CA GLY A 339 -16.70 -4.41 2.99
C GLY A 339 -17.93 -4.21 2.10
N THR A 340 -18.64 -5.32 1.81
CA THR A 340 -19.98 -5.25 1.21
C THR A 340 -20.96 -4.60 2.20
N PRO A 341 -22.17 -4.14 1.74
CA PRO A 341 -23.18 -3.58 2.64
C PRO A 341 -23.50 -4.49 3.83
N GLU A 342 -23.57 -5.81 3.61
CA GLU A 342 -23.85 -6.80 4.64
C GLU A 342 -22.68 -6.93 5.64
N GLN A 343 -21.45 -6.94 5.13
CA GLN A 343 -20.24 -7.02 5.95
C GLN A 343 -20.08 -5.77 6.82
N ASN A 344 -20.33 -4.58 6.25
CA ASN A 344 -20.28 -3.32 6.96
C ASN A 344 -21.34 -3.23 8.05
N THR A 345 -22.56 -3.69 7.77
CA THR A 345 -23.66 -3.75 8.75
C THR A 345 -23.27 -4.66 9.93
N LYS A 346 -22.73 -5.85 9.65
CA LYS A 346 -22.27 -6.79 10.70
C LYS A 346 -21.14 -6.19 11.51
N PHE A 347 -20.17 -5.53 10.89
CA PHE A 347 -19.09 -4.85 11.59
C PHE A 347 -19.61 -3.79 12.56
N LEU A 348 -20.48 -2.89 12.10
CA LEU A 348 -21.02 -1.81 12.94
C LEU A 348 -21.85 -2.35 14.10
N GLN A 349 -22.67 -3.37 13.86
CA GLN A 349 -23.44 -4.04 14.92
C GLN A 349 -22.52 -4.73 15.95
N ALA A 350 -21.50 -5.44 15.47
CA ALA A 350 -20.53 -6.10 16.35
C ALA A 350 -19.76 -5.09 17.21
N LEU A 351 -19.32 -3.98 16.58
CA LEU A 351 -18.60 -2.92 17.29
C LEU A 351 -19.48 -2.27 18.37
N ASP A 352 -20.73 -1.92 18.06
CA ASP A 352 -21.66 -1.33 19.03
C ASP A 352 -21.89 -2.27 20.23
N GLN A 353 -22.10 -3.57 19.99
CA GLN A 353 -22.24 -4.58 21.05
C GLN A 353 -20.99 -4.69 21.92
N VAL A 354 -19.78 -4.69 21.32
CA VAL A 354 -18.52 -4.73 22.07
C VAL A 354 -18.39 -3.47 22.93
N MET A 355 -18.66 -2.28 22.37
CA MET A 355 -18.59 -1.02 23.11
C MET A 355 -19.58 -0.96 24.28
N GLN A 356 -20.80 -1.48 24.11
CA GLN A 356 -21.79 -1.57 25.20
C GLN A 356 -21.39 -2.57 26.28
N GLN A 357 -20.75 -3.67 25.93
CA GLN A 357 -20.27 -4.67 26.88
C GLN A 357 -19.13 -4.12 27.74
N VAL A 358 -18.09 -3.57 27.09
CA VAL A 358 -16.90 -3.02 27.77
C VAL A 358 -17.22 -1.77 28.60
N GLY A 359 -18.28 -1.03 28.26
CA GLY A 359 -18.73 0.13 29.04
C GLY A 359 -19.56 -0.21 30.27
N ARG A 360 -19.87 -1.50 30.53
CA ARG A 360 -20.57 -1.98 31.72
C ARG A 360 -19.63 -2.59 32.77
N ASP A 361 -18.46 -3.00 32.32
CA ASP A 361 -17.37 -3.53 33.16
C ASP A 361 -16.46 -2.38 33.64
#